data_ce52845e86c947be5d3f6365e380a563
#
_entry.id   ce52845e86c947be5d3f6365e380a563
#
_cell.length_a   1.000
_cell.length_b   1.000
_cell.length_c   1.000
_cell.angle_alpha   90.00
_cell.angle_beta   90.00
_cell.angle_gamma   90.00
#
_symmetry.space_group_name_H-M   'P 1'
#
loop_
_entity.id
_entity.type
_entity.pdbx_description
1 polymer ?
#
loop_
_entity_poly.entity_id
_entity_poly.type
_entity_poly.pdbx_seq_one_letter_code
_entity_poly.pdbx_strand_id
1 'polypeptide(L)'
;MSKVFDYYAVYYDLLYKEKDYKAETEYIGRLLEEKGFTTGSILELGCGTGKHAEQFAKIGYSVHGIDLSSEMIKKANKRKPSHLSNQLYFEIGDICEYSIDKKFDAVISLFHVASYMIKNEQLVAMFETAAKHLNPGGIFIFDFWYGPGVLTTPPSIRVKRLENEKVNVLRIAEPKIHSNENVVDVKYSVQVKKKNEQKIIELNEMHQMRYLFIPEIKFLSEPWFDTKANFAWMKDIKPNFSNWLCISVLEKK
;
A
#
# COMPACT_ATOMS: atom_id res chain seq x y z
N MET A 1 7.47 -14.68 1.44
CA MET A 1 6.64 -13.50 1.83
C MET A 1 5.12 -13.77 1.91
N SER A 2 4.54 -14.68 1.11
CA SER A 2 3.07 -14.89 1.07
C SER A 2 2.42 -15.28 2.42
N LYS A 3 3.07 -16.09 3.25
CA LYS A 3 2.50 -16.58 4.52
C LYS A 3 2.28 -15.49 5.59
N VAL A 4 3.02 -14.39 5.53
CA VAL A 4 2.94 -13.29 6.52
C VAL A 4 1.57 -12.60 6.45
N PHE A 5 1.03 -12.40 5.24
CA PHE A 5 -0.25 -11.70 5.06
C PHE A 5 -1.49 -12.58 5.16
N ASP A 6 -1.36 -13.92 5.06
CA ASP A 6 -2.51 -14.82 5.06
C ASP A 6 -3.22 -14.86 6.41
N TYR A 7 -2.47 -14.93 7.51
CA TYR A 7 -3.05 -14.86 8.86
C TYR A 7 -3.45 -13.45 9.24
N TYR A 8 -2.67 -12.45 8.84
CA TYR A 8 -2.94 -11.04 9.06
C TYR A 8 -4.25 -10.59 8.40
N ALA A 9 -4.58 -11.15 7.24
CA ALA A 9 -5.83 -10.87 6.54
C ALA A 9 -7.06 -11.10 7.43
N VAL A 10 -7.05 -12.07 8.35
CA VAL A 10 -8.23 -12.39 9.19
C VAL A 10 -8.71 -11.21 10.02
N TYR A 11 -7.80 -10.39 10.58
CA TYR A 11 -8.12 -9.22 11.42
C TYR A 11 -7.67 -7.88 10.80
N TYR A 12 -7.14 -7.91 9.58
CA TYR A 12 -6.69 -6.73 8.87
C TYR A 12 -7.78 -5.64 8.82
N ASP A 13 -8.99 -6.02 8.44
CA ASP A 13 -10.10 -5.09 8.35
C ASP A 13 -10.51 -4.50 9.71
N LEU A 14 -10.33 -5.23 10.80
CA LEU A 14 -10.56 -4.74 12.15
C LEU A 14 -9.45 -3.78 12.61
N LEU A 15 -8.18 -4.10 12.29
CA LEU A 15 -7.03 -3.25 12.61
C LEU A 15 -7.11 -1.87 11.95
N TYR A 16 -7.73 -1.81 10.78
CA TYR A 16 -7.84 -0.61 9.94
C TYR A 16 -9.30 -0.19 9.71
N LYS A 17 -10.20 -0.52 10.67
CA LYS A 17 -11.62 -0.15 10.60
C LYS A 17 -11.83 1.37 10.55
N GLU A 18 -11.00 2.12 11.29
CA GLU A 18 -11.08 3.60 11.40
C GLU A 18 -10.26 4.32 10.30
N LYS A 19 -9.61 3.59 9.40
CA LYS A 19 -8.86 4.21 8.30
C LYS A 19 -9.84 4.82 7.30
N ASP A 20 -9.65 6.10 7.01
CA ASP A 20 -10.47 6.83 6.04
C ASP A 20 -10.01 6.59 4.61
N TYR A 21 -10.36 5.41 4.07
CA TYR A 21 -10.07 5.05 2.68
C TYR A 21 -10.71 6.00 1.67
N LYS A 22 -11.83 6.61 2.03
CA LYS A 22 -12.54 7.56 1.17
C LYS A 22 -11.71 8.84 1.00
N ALA A 23 -11.29 9.45 2.10
CA ALA A 23 -10.46 10.66 2.05
C ALA A 23 -9.13 10.42 1.35
N GLU A 24 -8.49 9.25 1.56
CA GLU A 24 -7.27 8.88 0.85
C GLU A 24 -7.51 8.76 -0.67
N THR A 25 -8.61 8.12 -1.08
CA THR A 25 -8.99 7.99 -2.49
C THR A 25 -9.32 9.33 -3.13
N GLU A 26 -10.04 10.22 -2.44
CA GLU A 26 -10.35 11.57 -2.90
C GLU A 26 -9.06 12.40 -3.08
N TYR A 27 -8.10 12.26 -2.16
CA TYR A 27 -6.79 12.91 -2.28
C TYR A 27 -6.02 12.43 -3.50
N ILE A 28 -5.92 11.10 -3.72
CA ILE A 28 -5.23 10.53 -4.89
C ILE A 28 -5.99 10.87 -6.19
N GLY A 29 -7.32 10.82 -6.18
CA GLY A 29 -8.16 11.21 -7.31
C GLY A 29 -7.89 12.63 -7.76
N ARG A 30 -7.78 13.59 -6.83
CA ARG A 30 -7.40 14.97 -7.14
C ARG A 30 -6.02 15.07 -7.78
N LEU A 31 -5.01 14.31 -7.29
CA LEU A 31 -3.68 14.29 -7.91
C LEU A 31 -3.71 13.72 -9.33
N LEU A 32 -4.59 12.76 -9.62
CA LEU A 32 -4.81 12.24 -10.96
C LEU A 32 -5.55 13.26 -11.85
N GLU A 33 -6.57 13.94 -11.32
CA GLU A 33 -7.31 14.99 -12.03
C GLU A 33 -6.41 16.16 -12.47
N GLU A 34 -5.48 16.58 -11.62
CA GLU A 34 -4.45 17.60 -11.92
C GLU A 34 -3.54 17.18 -13.10
N LYS A 35 -3.49 15.86 -13.41
CA LYS A 35 -2.77 15.29 -14.56
C LYS A 35 -3.68 14.95 -15.73
N GLY A 36 -4.96 15.35 -15.68
CA GLY A 36 -5.93 15.13 -16.75
C GLY A 36 -6.70 13.81 -16.69
N PHE A 37 -6.53 13.01 -15.64
CA PHE A 37 -7.22 11.72 -15.47
C PHE A 37 -8.38 11.86 -14.49
N THR A 38 -9.55 12.30 -14.96
CA THR A 38 -10.79 12.39 -14.15
C THR A 38 -11.52 11.05 -14.02
N THR A 39 -11.28 10.14 -14.94
CA THR A 39 -11.74 8.76 -14.99
C THR A 39 -10.70 7.93 -15.72
N GLY A 40 -10.88 6.63 -15.81
CA GLY A 40 -9.96 5.77 -16.57
C GLY A 40 -9.68 4.45 -15.88
N SER A 41 -8.58 3.84 -16.27
CA SER A 41 -8.15 2.53 -15.79
C SER A 41 -6.96 2.67 -14.83
N ILE A 42 -7.05 2.00 -13.68
CA ILE A 42 -6.00 1.97 -12.65
C ILE A 42 -5.52 0.54 -12.45
N LEU A 43 -4.20 0.34 -12.41
CA LEU A 43 -3.58 -0.85 -11.82
C LEU A 43 -3.16 -0.53 -10.38
N GLU A 44 -3.70 -1.24 -9.40
CA GLU A 44 -3.31 -1.11 -7.98
C GLU A 44 -2.35 -2.23 -7.58
N LEU A 45 -1.11 -1.87 -7.30
CA LEU A 45 -0.04 -2.76 -6.86
C LEU A 45 -0.09 -2.91 -5.33
N GLY A 46 -0.40 -4.12 -4.83
CA GLY A 46 -0.60 -4.39 -3.42
C GLY A 46 -1.99 -3.95 -2.93
N CYS A 47 -3.06 -4.34 -3.63
CA CYS A 47 -4.43 -3.88 -3.35
C CYS A 47 -5.01 -4.37 -2.01
N GLY A 48 -4.38 -5.34 -1.34
CA GLY A 48 -4.86 -5.93 -0.10
C GLY A 48 -6.31 -6.44 -0.23
N THR A 49 -7.19 -6.01 0.66
CA THR A 49 -8.61 -6.40 0.66
C THR A 49 -9.49 -5.57 -0.27
N GLY A 50 -8.91 -4.77 -1.18
CA GLY A 50 -9.59 -4.02 -2.23
C GLY A 50 -10.37 -2.79 -1.77
N LYS A 51 -10.05 -2.23 -0.59
CA LYS A 51 -10.79 -1.09 -0.05
C LYS A 51 -10.56 0.20 -0.82
N HIS A 52 -9.33 0.51 -1.22
CA HIS A 52 -9.04 1.66 -2.09
C HIS A 52 -9.67 1.45 -3.47
N ALA A 53 -9.46 0.27 -4.09
CA ALA A 53 -10.08 -0.07 -5.37
C ALA A 53 -11.59 0.17 -5.40
N GLU A 54 -12.30 -0.24 -4.33
CA GLU A 54 -13.75 -0.01 -4.20
C GLU A 54 -14.09 1.48 -4.19
N GLN A 55 -13.32 2.32 -3.48
CA GLN A 55 -13.57 3.77 -3.46
C GLN A 55 -13.24 4.41 -4.81
N PHE A 56 -12.15 4.01 -5.49
CA PHE A 56 -11.85 4.47 -6.86
C PHE A 56 -12.94 4.10 -7.85
N ALA A 57 -13.50 2.89 -7.76
CA ALA A 57 -14.62 2.49 -8.61
C ALA A 57 -15.87 3.35 -8.38
N LYS A 58 -16.15 3.76 -7.13
CA LYS A 58 -17.28 4.65 -6.81
C LYS A 58 -17.15 6.04 -7.41
N ILE A 59 -15.95 6.51 -7.67
CA ILE A 59 -15.68 7.81 -8.34
C ILE A 59 -15.38 7.67 -9.82
N GLY A 60 -15.65 6.51 -10.42
CA GLY A 60 -15.69 6.33 -11.87
C GLY A 60 -14.47 5.67 -12.52
N TYR A 61 -13.48 5.21 -11.75
CA TYR A 61 -12.36 4.46 -12.31
C TYR A 61 -12.65 2.97 -12.43
N SER A 62 -12.02 2.31 -13.41
CA SER A 62 -11.93 0.85 -13.45
C SER A 62 -10.61 0.42 -12.81
N VAL A 63 -10.66 -0.44 -11.80
CA VAL A 63 -9.48 -0.84 -11.04
C VAL A 63 -9.17 -2.33 -11.22
N HIS A 64 -7.92 -2.59 -11.58
CA HIS A 64 -7.32 -3.92 -11.59
C HIS A 64 -6.34 -3.97 -10.41
N GLY A 65 -6.69 -4.70 -9.36
CA GLY A 65 -5.86 -4.82 -8.17
C GLY A 65 -5.11 -6.15 -8.13
N ILE A 66 -3.83 -6.10 -7.79
CA ILE A 66 -3.03 -7.31 -7.53
C ILE A 66 -2.50 -7.28 -6.10
N ASP A 67 -2.39 -8.47 -5.50
CA ASP A 67 -1.74 -8.67 -4.21
C ASP A 67 -1.10 -10.05 -4.16
N LEU A 68 0.01 -10.15 -3.44
CA LEU A 68 0.75 -11.41 -3.29
C LEU A 68 -0.03 -12.43 -2.43
N SER A 69 -0.87 -11.96 -1.51
CA SER A 69 -1.63 -12.78 -0.58
C SER A 69 -2.94 -13.27 -1.20
N SER A 70 -3.06 -14.59 -1.35
CA SER A 70 -4.31 -15.23 -1.81
C SER A 70 -5.49 -14.93 -0.89
N GLU A 71 -5.26 -14.78 0.42
CA GLU A 71 -6.31 -14.48 1.39
C GLU A 71 -6.80 -13.03 1.27
N MET A 72 -5.90 -12.09 0.96
CA MET A 72 -6.29 -10.71 0.65
C MET A 72 -7.17 -10.67 -0.60
N ILE A 73 -6.75 -11.34 -1.67
CA ILE A 73 -7.50 -11.41 -2.93
C ILE A 73 -8.86 -12.09 -2.76
N LYS A 74 -8.96 -13.18 -1.99
CA LYS A 74 -10.26 -13.79 -1.65
C LYS A 74 -11.19 -12.80 -0.97
N LYS A 75 -10.68 -12.00 -0.04
CA LYS A 75 -11.46 -10.96 0.65
C LYS A 75 -11.86 -9.83 -0.29
N ALA A 76 -10.95 -9.38 -1.15
CA ALA A 76 -11.24 -8.35 -2.15
C ALA A 76 -12.37 -8.79 -3.08
N ASN A 77 -12.30 -10.02 -3.62
CA ASN A 77 -13.34 -10.58 -4.46
C ASN A 77 -14.68 -10.78 -3.72
N LYS A 78 -14.65 -11.21 -2.44
CA LYS A 78 -15.88 -11.35 -1.63
C LYS A 78 -16.52 -10.01 -1.29
N ARG A 79 -15.73 -8.96 -1.15
CA ARG A 79 -16.19 -7.59 -0.84
C ARG A 79 -16.81 -6.89 -2.04
N LYS A 80 -16.39 -7.23 -3.25
CA LYS A 80 -16.75 -6.56 -4.50
C LYS A 80 -18.27 -6.37 -4.60
N PRO A 81 -18.78 -5.10 -4.60
CA PRO A 81 -20.21 -4.85 -4.74
C PRO A 81 -20.71 -5.28 -6.11
N SER A 82 -21.89 -5.87 -6.19
CA SER A 82 -22.44 -6.37 -7.46
C SER A 82 -22.58 -5.29 -8.54
N HIS A 83 -22.97 -4.07 -8.14
CA HIS A 83 -23.13 -2.93 -9.06
C HIS A 83 -21.78 -2.35 -9.57
N LEU A 84 -20.64 -2.69 -8.94
CA LEU A 84 -19.30 -2.31 -9.38
C LEU A 84 -18.50 -3.49 -9.96
N SER A 85 -19.15 -4.63 -10.17
CA SER A 85 -18.46 -5.87 -10.56
C SER A 85 -17.68 -5.75 -11.88
N ASN A 86 -18.14 -4.92 -12.80
CA ASN A 86 -17.48 -4.68 -14.09
C ASN A 86 -16.32 -3.67 -14.02
N GLN A 87 -16.20 -2.93 -12.91
CA GLN A 87 -15.15 -1.94 -12.70
C GLN A 87 -14.01 -2.45 -11.80
N LEU A 88 -14.21 -3.60 -11.15
CA LEU A 88 -13.27 -4.16 -10.19
C LEU A 88 -12.82 -5.54 -10.65
N TYR A 89 -11.51 -5.72 -10.75
CA TYR A 89 -10.87 -7.02 -11.00
C TYR A 89 -9.74 -7.22 -9.99
N PHE A 90 -9.66 -8.41 -9.39
CA PHE A 90 -8.63 -8.74 -8.40
C PHE A 90 -8.02 -10.10 -8.68
N GLU A 91 -6.69 -10.16 -8.71
CA GLU A 91 -5.95 -11.41 -8.88
C GLU A 91 -4.66 -11.44 -8.07
N ILE A 92 -4.10 -12.65 -7.90
CA ILE A 92 -2.82 -12.83 -7.23
C ILE A 92 -1.71 -12.39 -8.17
N GLY A 93 -0.79 -11.54 -7.65
CA GLY A 93 0.35 -11.09 -8.43
C GLY A 93 1.45 -10.53 -7.55
N ASP A 94 2.70 -10.78 -7.94
CA ASP A 94 3.88 -10.14 -7.35
C ASP A 94 4.16 -8.83 -8.06
N ILE A 95 4.20 -7.74 -7.33
CA ILE A 95 4.44 -6.39 -7.88
C ILE A 95 5.79 -6.23 -8.55
N CYS A 96 6.75 -7.12 -8.27
CA CYS A 96 8.07 -7.13 -8.89
C CYS A 96 8.11 -7.88 -10.23
N GLU A 97 7.16 -8.77 -10.49
CA GLU A 97 7.20 -9.69 -11.63
C GLU A 97 5.91 -9.67 -12.48
N TYR A 98 4.88 -8.95 -11.99
CA TYR A 98 3.57 -8.97 -12.62
C TYR A 98 3.61 -8.49 -14.07
N SER A 99 2.91 -9.24 -14.93
CA SER A 99 2.87 -8.96 -16.36
C SER A 99 1.58 -9.45 -17.00
N ILE A 100 0.82 -8.51 -17.56
CA ILE A 100 -0.31 -8.80 -18.45
C ILE A 100 -0.22 -7.93 -19.71
N ASP A 101 -0.85 -8.36 -20.77
CA ASP A 101 -0.95 -7.59 -22.01
C ASP A 101 -2.10 -6.56 -21.92
N LYS A 102 -1.95 -5.61 -20.99
CA LYS A 102 -2.89 -4.51 -20.76
C LYS A 102 -2.15 -3.28 -20.27
N LYS A 103 -2.60 -2.11 -20.74
CA LYS A 103 -2.12 -0.80 -20.30
C LYS A 103 -3.20 -0.10 -19.47
N PHE A 104 -2.74 0.78 -18.61
CA PHE A 104 -3.55 1.57 -17.70
C PHE A 104 -3.20 3.05 -17.81
N ASP A 105 -4.13 3.91 -17.45
CA ASP A 105 -3.94 5.35 -17.41
C ASP A 105 -3.15 5.78 -16.18
N ALA A 106 -3.36 5.04 -15.08
CA ALA A 106 -2.60 5.23 -13.86
C ALA A 106 -2.20 3.88 -13.22
N VAL A 107 -1.08 3.89 -12.51
CA VAL A 107 -0.68 2.84 -11.55
C VAL A 107 -0.65 3.49 -10.17
N ILE A 108 -1.16 2.79 -9.17
CA ILE A 108 -1.08 3.23 -7.78
C ILE A 108 -0.52 2.11 -6.89
N SER A 109 0.15 2.51 -5.81
CA SER A 109 0.60 1.57 -4.78
C SER A 109 0.49 2.25 -3.42
N LEU A 110 -0.56 1.94 -2.67
CA LEU A 110 -0.97 2.68 -1.50
C LEU A 110 -0.82 1.86 -0.21
N PHE A 111 -0.72 2.59 0.90
CA PHE A 111 -0.55 2.03 2.24
C PHE A 111 0.81 1.38 2.46
N HIS A 112 1.86 2.10 2.03
CA HIS A 112 3.28 1.81 2.25
C HIS A 112 3.77 0.51 1.58
N VAL A 113 3.11 0.04 0.54
CA VAL A 113 3.51 -1.17 -0.18
C VAL A 113 4.94 -1.01 -0.72
N ALA A 114 5.29 0.16 -1.24
CA ALA A 114 6.65 0.45 -1.69
C ALA A 114 7.72 0.25 -0.59
N SER A 115 7.35 0.45 0.68
CA SER A 115 8.25 0.23 1.81
C SER A 115 8.56 -1.24 2.09
N TYR A 116 7.83 -2.19 1.52
CA TYR A 116 8.17 -3.61 1.55
C TYR A 116 9.27 -3.99 0.55
N MET A 117 9.63 -3.10 -0.37
CA MET A 117 10.75 -3.29 -1.29
C MET A 117 12.07 -2.99 -0.56
N ILE A 118 12.55 -3.94 0.24
CA ILE A 118 13.71 -3.75 1.10
C ILE A 118 15.04 -3.71 0.34
N LYS A 119 15.08 -4.23 -0.91
CA LYS A 119 16.26 -4.23 -1.78
C LYS A 119 16.06 -3.28 -2.96
N ASN A 120 17.17 -2.74 -3.49
CA ASN A 120 17.12 -1.88 -4.67
C ASN A 120 16.51 -2.60 -5.88
N GLU A 121 16.87 -3.87 -6.07
CA GLU A 121 16.38 -4.69 -7.19
C GLU A 121 14.84 -4.85 -7.15
N GLN A 122 14.27 -4.97 -5.95
CA GLN A 122 12.80 -5.04 -5.78
C GLN A 122 12.13 -3.71 -6.09
N LEU A 123 12.71 -2.60 -5.63
CA LEU A 123 12.18 -1.26 -5.89
C LEU A 123 12.26 -0.92 -7.39
N VAL A 124 13.38 -1.25 -8.04
CA VAL A 124 13.56 -1.13 -9.50
C VAL A 124 12.54 -1.98 -10.24
N ALA A 125 12.34 -3.25 -9.86
CA ALA A 125 11.37 -4.14 -10.46
C ALA A 125 9.93 -3.62 -10.33
N MET A 126 9.57 -3.00 -9.19
CA MET A 126 8.27 -2.33 -9.00
C MET A 126 8.11 -1.14 -9.98
N PHE A 127 9.16 -0.32 -10.17
CA PHE A 127 9.12 0.79 -11.14
C PHE A 127 8.99 0.27 -12.58
N GLU A 128 9.73 -0.78 -12.93
CA GLU A 128 9.66 -1.43 -14.24
C GLU A 128 8.26 -2.00 -14.49
N THR A 129 7.69 -2.70 -13.51
CA THR A 129 6.32 -3.22 -13.59
C THR A 129 5.30 -2.09 -13.79
N ALA A 130 5.41 -1.00 -13.03
CA ALA A 130 4.52 0.14 -13.19
C ALA A 130 4.66 0.76 -14.60
N ALA A 131 5.89 1.00 -15.06
CA ALA A 131 6.16 1.55 -16.39
C ALA A 131 5.67 0.64 -17.51
N LYS A 132 5.87 -0.68 -17.36
CA LYS A 132 5.40 -1.68 -18.34
C LYS A 132 3.88 -1.62 -18.53
N HIS A 133 3.12 -1.34 -17.49
CA HIS A 133 1.65 -1.34 -17.53
C HIS A 133 1.03 0.05 -17.73
N LEU A 134 1.81 1.12 -17.79
CA LEU A 134 1.30 2.45 -18.09
C LEU A 134 1.25 2.76 -19.59
N ASN A 135 0.24 3.52 -19.99
CA ASN A 135 0.25 4.23 -21.26
C ASN A 135 1.38 5.28 -21.26
N PRO A 136 1.89 5.75 -22.42
CA PRO A 136 2.78 6.91 -22.47
C PRO A 136 2.14 8.12 -21.78
N GLY A 137 2.88 8.84 -20.94
CA GLY A 137 2.38 9.94 -20.12
C GLY A 137 1.49 9.54 -18.95
N GLY A 138 1.27 8.23 -18.74
CA GLY A 138 0.52 7.71 -17.59
C GLY A 138 1.23 7.97 -16.27
N ILE A 139 0.47 7.95 -15.18
CA ILE A 139 0.93 8.40 -13.86
C ILE A 139 1.10 7.22 -12.91
N PHE A 140 2.24 7.16 -12.22
CA PHE A 140 2.46 6.26 -11.09
C PHE A 140 2.48 7.05 -9.79
N ILE A 141 1.58 6.70 -8.86
CA ILE A 141 1.47 7.30 -7.52
C ILE A 141 1.66 6.24 -6.46
N PHE A 142 2.56 6.49 -5.50
CA PHE A 142 2.76 5.58 -4.38
C PHE A 142 3.17 6.34 -3.11
N ASP A 143 2.75 5.83 -1.95
CA ASP A 143 3.20 6.32 -0.65
C ASP A 143 4.25 5.40 -0.03
N PHE A 144 5.06 5.98 0.85
CA PHE A 144 6.17 5.28 1.49
C PHE A 144 6.56 5.89 2.83
N TRP A 145 7.28 5.14 3.63
CA TRP A 145 7.92 5.64 4.84
C TRP A 145 9.06 6.57 4.46
N TYR A 146 8.95 7.82 4.88
CA TYR A 146 9.89 8.88 4.52
C TYR A 146 11.08 8.89 5.48
N GLY A 147 12.27 8.61 4.99
CA GLY A 147 13.49 8.47 5.78
C GLY A 147 13.77 9.60 6.77
N PRO A 148 13.74 10.88 6.35
CA PRO A 148 13.95 11.99 7.27
C PRO A 148 12.97 11.98 8.46
N GLY A 149 11.70 11.69 8.26
CA GLY A 149 10.70 11.60 9.31
C GLY A 149 10.90 10.40 10.22
N VAL A 150 11.18 9.23 9.63
CA VAL A 150 11.45 7.99 10.39
C VAL A 150 12.66 8.14 11.30
N LEU A 151 13.74 8.75 10.80
CA LEU A 151 14.98 8.94 11.56
C LEU A 151 14.86 10.03 12.63
N THR A 152 14.06 11.07 12.39
CA THR A 152 13.83 12.16 13.36
C THR A 152 12.90 11.73 14.49
N THR A 153 11.89 10.92 14.17
CA THR A 153 10.94 10.37 15.16
C THR A 153 10.92 8.85 15.02
N PRO A 154 11.90 8.15 15.61
CA PRO A 154 12.00 6.69 15.48
C PRO A 154 10.73 5.97 15.92
N PRO A 155 10.39 4.84 15.27
CA PRO A 155 9.23 4.07 15.67
C PRO A 155 9.41 3.51 17.08
N SER A 156 8.33 3.49 17.85
CA SER A 156 8.28 2.99 19.21
C SER A 156 7.35 1.80 19.34
N ILE A 157 7.47 1.05 20.42
CA ILE A 157 6.56 -0.05 20.75
C ILE A 157 5.13 0.50 20.80
N ARG A 158 4.23 -0.18 20.08
CA ARG A 158 2.81 0.19 20.06
C ARG A 158 1.93 -1.00 20.41
N VAL A 159 0.98 -0.75 21.30
CA VAL A 159 -0.03 -1.73 21.69
C VAL A 159 -1.38 -1.26 21.17
N LYS A 160 -2.06 -2.09 20.38
CA LYS A 160 -3.46 -1.88 19.99
C LYS A 160 -4.34 -2.94 20.60
N ARG A 161 -5.45 -2.50 21.21
CA ARG A 161 -6.54 -3.37 21.69
C ARG A 161 -7.77 -3.05 20.86
N LEU A 162 -8.32 -4.07 20.23
CA LEU A 162 -9.46 -3.94 19.34
C LEU A 162 -10.48 -5.01 19.69
N GLU A 163 -11.74 -4.68 19.50
CA GLU A 163 -12.80 -5.65 19.66
C GLU A 163 -13.95 -5.41 18.66
N ASN A 164 -14.67 -6.48 18.42
CA ASN A 164 -15.99 -6.45 17.79
C ASN A 164 -16.90 -7.47 18.51
N GLU A 165 -18.08 -7.71 17.97
CA GLU A 165 -19.04 -8.67 18.56
C GLU A 165 -18.48 -10.10 18.66
N LYS A 166 -17.50 -10.48 17.83
CA LYS A 166 -16.99 -11.86 17.68
C LYS A 166 -15.64 -12.09 18.35
N VAL A 167 -14.74 -11.08 18.33
CA VAL A 167 -13.34 -11.25 18.72
C VAL A 167 -12.80 -10.08 19.53
N ASN A 168 -11.86 -10.38 20.42
CA ASN A 168 -10.93 -9.42 21.02
C ASN A 168 -9.56 -9.65 20.43
N VAL A 169 -8.86 -8.57 20.01
CA VAL A 169 -7.53 -8.63 19.42
C VAL A 169 -6.59 -7.73 20.22
N LEU A 170 -5.48 -8.30 20.67
CA LEU A 170 -4.34 -7.56 21.21
C LEU A 170 -3.20 -7.68 20.19
N ARG A 171 -2.70 -6.54 19.71
CA ARG A 171 -1.51 -6.48 18.85
C ARG A 171 -0.43 -5.64 19.52
N ILE A 172 0.76 -6.21 19.63
CA ILE A 172 1.98 -5.52 20.05
C ILE A 172 2.86 -5.41 18.81
N ALA A 173 3.34 -4.21 18.53
CA ALA A 173 4.31 -3.92 17.47
C ALA A 173 5.62 -3.50 18.12
N GLU A 174 6.70 -4.24 17.89
CA GLU A 174 8.03 -4.02 18.42
C GLU A 174 8.99 -3.69 17.27
N PRO A 175 9.31 -2.41 17.03
CA PRO A 175 10.18 -2.01 15.94
C PRO A 175 11.65 -2.11 16.33
N LYS A 176 12.52 -2.44 15.36
CA LYS A 176 13.97 -2.36 15.43
C LYS A 176 14.50 -1.71 14.16
N ILE A 177 15.22 -0.58 14.30
CA ILE A 177 15.80 0.14 13.17
C ILE A 177 17.18 -0.44 12.83
N HIS A 178 17.40 -0.64 11.53
CA HIS A 178 18.68 -0.95 10.91
C HIS A 178 19.07 0.24 10.03
N SER A 179 19.79 1.19 10.61
CA SER A 179 20.03 2.50 9.98
C SER A 179 20.95 2.45 8.77
N ASN A 180 21.85 1.46 8.69
CA ASN A 180 22.75 1.32 7.55
C ASN A 180 22.07 0.65 6.33
N GLU A 181 20.99 -0.04 6.56
CA GLU A 181 20.19 -0.74 5.54
C GLU A 181 18.93 0.02 5.15
N ASN A 182 18.63 1.14 5.83
CA ASN A 182 17.36 1.90 5.69
C ASN A 182 16.12 1.06 5.97
N VAL A 183 16.20 0.07 6.88
CA VAL A 183 15.13 -0.89 7.16
C VAL A 183 14.72 -0.81 8.63
N VAL A 184 13.43 -0.99 8.87
CA VAL A 184 12.85 -1.24 10.19
C VAL A 184 12.22 -2.62 10.18
N ASP A 185 12.70 -3.50 11.05
CA ASP A 185 11.99 -4.74 11.38
C ASP A 185 10.86 -4.40 12.36
N VAL A 186 9.62 -4.73 12.01
CA VAL A 186 8.48 -4.59 12.91
C VAL A 186 7.97 -5.98 13.25
N LYS A 187 8.29 -6.44 14.45
CA LYS A 187 7.75 -7.69 14.99
C LYS A 187 6.35 -7.44 15.52
N TYR A 188 5.37 -8.12 14.96
CA TYR A 188 4.01 -8.14 15.49
C TYR A 188 3.75 -9.40 16.28
N SER A 189 3.33 -9.24 17.54
CA SER A 189 2.75 -10.30 18.35
C SER A 189 1.25 -10.03 18.46
N VAL A 190 0.42 -10.95 17.96
CA VAL A 190 -1.03 -10.78 17.90
C VAL A 190 -1.71 -11.92 18.63
N GLN A 191 -2.59 -11.57 19.58
CA GLN A 191 -3.46 -12.51 20.28
C GLN A 191 -4.91 -12.25 19.85
N VAL A 192 -5.56 -13.28 19.34
CA VAL A 192 -6.98 -13.23 18.96
C VAL A 192 -7.77 -14.18 19.85
N LYS A 193 -8.69 -13.62 20.64
CA LYS A 193 -9.63 -14.37 21.47
C LYS A 193 -11.03 -14.24 20.90
N LYS A 194 -11.64 -15.35 20.48
CA LYS A 194 -13.06 -15.37 20.11
C LYS A 194 -13.91 -15.30 21.39
N LYS A 195 -14.93 -14.42 21.39
CA LYS A 195 -15.77 -14.18 22.59
C LYS A 195 -16.50 -15.45 23.09
N ASN A 196 -16.80 -16.36 22.17
CA ASN A 196 -17.52 -17.62 22.49
C ASN A 196 -16.60 -18.84 22.65
N GLU A 197 -15.27 -18.63 22.63
CA GLU A 197 -14.29 -19.71 22.79
C GLU A 197 -13.28 -19.33 23.87
N GLN A 198 -12.81 -20.31 24.63
CA GLN A 198 -11.74 -20.07 25.62
C GLN A 198 -10.34 -20.02 24.96
N LYS A 199 -10.24 -20.49 23.72
CA LYS A 199 -8.97 -20.59 23.00
C LYS A 199 -8.48 -19.23 22.54
N ILE A 200 -7.22 -18.93 22.83
CA ILE A 200 -6.49 -17.79 22.26
C ILE A 200 -5.65 -18.30 21.10
N ILE A 201 -5.73 -17.61 19.96
CA ILE A 201 -4.87 -17.85 18.80
C ILE A 201 -3.75 -16.82 18.89
N GLU A 202 -2.52 -17.28 18.88
CA GLU A 202 -1.33 -16.44 18.88
C GLU A 202 -0.66 -16.48 17.52
N LEU A 203 -0.30 -15.31 17.00
CA LEU A 203 0.37 -15.13 15.71
C LEU A 203 1.57 -14.21 15.90
N ASN A 204 2.67 -14.59 15.29
CA ASN A 204 3.88 -13.78 15.26
C ASN A 204 4.25 -13.52 13.80
N GLU A 205 4.43 -12.27 13.46
CA GLU A 205 4.76 -11.83 12.10
C GLU A 205 5.95 -10.88 12.15
N MET A 206 6.80 -10.93 11.13
CA MET A 206 7.91 -10.01 10.95
C MET A 206 7.69 -9.24 9.65
N HIS A 207 7.54 -7.93 9.77
CA HIS A 207 7.43 -7.03 8.63
C HIS A 207 8.70 -6.21 8.54
N GLN A 208 9.43 -6.38 7.45
CA GLN A 208 10.58 -5.56 7.12
C GLN A 208 10.12 -4.39 6.27
N MET A 209 10.34 -3.18 6.75
CA MET A 209 9.86 -1.94 6.12
C MET A 209 11.06 -1.05 5.81
N ARG A 210 11.29 -0.76 4.53
CA ARG A 210 12.29 0.21 4.10
C ARG A 210 11.74 1.62 4.23
N TYR A 211 12.51 2.52 4.80
CA TYR A 211 12.26 3.94 4.65
C TYR A 211 13.10 4.50 3.51
N LEU A 212 12.47 5.33 2.69
CA LEU A 212 13.01 5.79 1.42
C LEU A 212 13.29 7.29 1.45
N PHE A 213 14.21 7.71 0.58
CA PHE A 213 14.56 9.10 0.39
C PHE A 213 14.18 9.55 -1.03
N ILE A 214 13.69 10.79 -1.18
CA ILE A 214 13.29 11.34 -2.49
C ILE A 214 14.41 11.27 -3.53
N PRO A 215 15.69 11.61 -3.23
CA PRO A 215 16.76 11.47 -4.20
C PRO A 215 17.00 10.03 -4.65
N GLU A 216 16.83 9.06 -3.75
CA GLU A 216 16.92 7.63 -4.05
C GLU A 216 15.81 7.18 -5.01
N ILE A 217 14.55 7.55 -4.72
CA ILE A 217 13.41 7.27 -5.59
C ILE A 217 13.65 7.87 -6.97
N LYS A 218 14.04 9.13 -7.03
CA LYS A 218 14.33 9.82 -8.30
C LYS A 218 15.42 9.09 -9.11
N PHE A 219 16.50 8.68 -8.47
CA PHE A 219 17.59 7.98 -9.12
C PHE A 219 17.17 6.60 -9.65
N LEU A 220 16.48 5.82 -8.82
CA LEU A 220 16.08 4.45 -9.18
C LEU A 220 14.93 4.40 -10.20
N SER A 221 14.07 5.41 -10.26
CA SER A 221 12.94 5.46 -11.21
C SER A 221 13.28 6.18 -12.53
N GLU A 222 14.43 6.87 -12.59
CA GLU A 222 14.84 7.72 -13.70
C GLU A 222 14.78 7.06 -15.08
N PRO A 223 15.12 5.76 -15.26
CA PRO A 223 15.02 5.12 -16.58
C PRO A 223 13.63 5.15 -17.21
N TRP A 224 12.57 5.18 -16.41
CA TRP A 224 11.18 5.05 -16.88
C TRP A 224 10.31 6.28 -16.60
N PHE A 225 10.69 7.11 -15.62
CA PHE A 225 9.82 8.13 -15.07
C PHE A 225 10.49 9.49 -14.91
N ASP A 226 9.69 10.54 -15.09
CA ASP A 226 9.95 11.87 -14.59
C ASP A 226 9.24 12.10 -13.27
N THR A 227 9.96 12.54 -12.23
CA THR A 227 9.34 12.91 -10.95
C THR A 227 8.61 14.24 -11.08
N LYS A 228 7.29 14.26 -10.94
CA LYS A 228 6.47 15.49 -11.05
C LYS A 228 6.26 16.15 -9.70
N ALA A 229 6.04 15.38 -8.64
CA ALA A 229 5.85 15.92 -7.30
C ALA A 229 6.22 14.92 -6.20
N ASN A 230 6.54 15.48 -5.02
CA ASN A 230 6.61 14.75 -3.76
C ASN A 230 5.91 15.60 -2.71
N PHE A 231 4.92 15.01 -2.03
CA PHE A 231 4.15 15.68 -1.00
C PHE A 231 4.20 14.92 0.33
N ALA A 232 4.03 15.62 1.44
CA ALA A 232 3.69 14.98 2.69
C ALA A 232 2.31 14.29 2.53
N TRP A 233 2.18 13.07 3.04
CA TRP A 233 0.95 12.30 2.89
C TRP A 233 -0.30 13.08 3.31
N MET A 234 -1.31 13.09 2.47
CA MET A 234 -2.58 13.82 2.65
C MET A 234 -2.44 15.34 2.78
N LYS A 235 -1.35 15.92 2.24
CA LYS A 235 -1.09 17.38 2.30
C LYS A 235 -0.45 17.85 0.99
N ASP A 236 -0.77 19.07 0.56
CA ASP A 236 -0.20 19.69 -0.64
C ASP A 236 1.06 20.53 -0.32
N ILE A 237 1.91 20.01 0.55
CA ILE A 237 3.17 20.64 0.96
C ILE A 237 4.35 19.70 0.72
N LYS A 238 5.52 20.26 0.46
CA LYS A 238 6.75 19.48 0.40
C LYS A 238 7.00 18.78 1.74
N PRO A 239 7.38 17.49 1.72
CA PRO A 239 7.68 16.78 2.94
C PRO A 239 8.92 17.34 3.63
N ASN A 240 8.95 17.26 4.95
CA ASN A 240 10.07 17.64 5.80
C ASN A 240 10.28 16.59 6.89
N PHE A 241 11.26 16.79 7.75
CA PHE A 241 11.63 15.83 8.79
C PHE A 241 10.54 15.55 9.85
N SER A 242 9.46 16.35 9.90
CA SER A 242 8.28 16.06 10.76
C SER A 242 7.23 15.15 10.11
N ASN A 243 7.40 14.79 8.83
CA ASN A 243 6.45 13.96 8.10
C ASN A 243 6.96 12.52 8.03
N TRP A 244 6.20 11.59 8.55
CA TRP A 244 6.54 10.15 8.53
C TRP A 244 6.27 9.48 7.20
N LEU A 245 5.28 10.01 6.47
CA LEU A 245 4.81 9.49 5.20
C LEU A 245 4.94 10.53 4.10
N CYS A 246 5.37 10.07 2.97
CA CYS A 246 5.49 10.85 1.75
C CYS A 246 4.78 10.13 0.61
N ILE A 247 4.31 10.89 -0.36
CA ILE A 247 3.78 10.39 -1.62
C ILE A 247 4.62 10.92 -2.78
N SER A 248 4.91 10.06 -3.75
CA SER A 248 5.56 10.42 -5.02
C SER A 248 4.57 10.31 -6.16
N VAL A 249 4.63 11.30 -7.06
CA VAL A 249 3.89 11.33 -8.33
C VAL A 249 4.91 11.30 -9.45
N LEU A 250 4.94 10.22 -10.20
CA LEU A 250 5.84 9.96 -11.30
C LEU A 250 5.03 9.91 -12.60
N GLU A 251 5.55 10.48 -13.68
CA GLU A 251 4.96 10.41 -15.03
C GLU A 251 5.85 9.58 -15.93
N LYS A 252 5.25 8.63 -16.63
CA LYS A 252 5.97 7.78 -17.59
C LYS A 252 6.50 8.58 -18.77
N LYS A 253 7.77 8.40 -19.07
CA LYS A 253 8.46 8.97 -20.24
C LYS A 253 7.92 8.44 -21.56
#